data_06427787ecebe7de10d15e704ad1b49c
#
_entry.id   06427787ecebe7de10d15e704ad1b49c
#
_cell.length_a   1.000
_cell.length_b   1.000
_cell.length_c   1.000
_cell.angle_alpha   90.00
_cell.angle_beta   90.00
_cell.angle_gamma   90.00
#
_symmetry.space_group_name_H-M   'P 1'
#
loop_
_entity.id
_entity.type
_entity.pdbx_description
1 polymer ?
#
loop_
_entity_poly.entity_id
_entity_poly.type
_entity_poly.pdbx_seq_one_letter_code
_entity_poly.pdbx_strand_id
1 'polypeptide(L)'
;MKPVGVLARLSGLIAVVCALHIAPAAAATVQIAVASNFMEPAKEIAAAFTAKTGHQANLSFAPSGQIYVQLTHGAPFEFFLSADKERPQQSEKDGFSVYGTRFTYAVGRLVLYSTRPGFVDANGKVLARGDFEHLAIADPAIAPYGLAAVQSLRKLGLYDRLKPKIVQGSSIAQTFQFVQTGAAEVGFVALSQVINRPEGSRWIVPATLHSPIDQQAVLLKTGANNPAAKAFMAFLKSATARAIIRSYGYETP
;
A
#
# COMPACT_ATOMS: atom_id res chain seq x y z
N MET A 1 -56.75 -50.82 61.17
CA MET A 1 -55.37 -50.31 61.12
C MET A 1 -55.08 -50.00 59.69
N LYS A 2 -54.93 -48.66 59.33
CA LYS A 2 -54.64 -48.18 57.98
C LYS A 2 -53.13 -47.81 57.89
N PRO A 3 -52.40 -48.15 56.83
CA PRO A 3 -51.05 -47.64 56.67
C PRO A 3 -51.07 -46.28 55.93
N VAL A 4 -50.23 -45.38 56.42
CA VAL A 4 -50.02 -44.03 55.93
C VAL A 4 -49.07 -44.08 54.75
N GLY A 5 -49.49 -43.59 53.56
CA GLY A 5 -48.65 -43.45 52.39
C GLY A 5 -47.80 -42.17 52.46
N VAL A 6 -46.50 -42.31 52.29
CA VAL A 6 -45.52 -41.22 52.19
C VAL A 6 -45.42 -40.80 50.70
N LEU A 7 -45.86 -39.58 50.38
CA LEU A 7 -45.62 -38.95 49.08
C LEU A 7 -44.21 -38.37 49.03
N ALA A 8 -43.34 -38.96 48.23
CA ALA A 8 -42.03 -38.38 47.89
C ALA A 8 -42.23 -37.29 46.78
N ARG A 9 -41.93 -36.04 47.07
CA ARG A 9 -41.89 -34.92 46.11
C ARG A 9 -40.51 -34.94 45.41
N LEU A 10 -40.51 -35.35 44.14
CA LEU A 10 -39.35 -35.14 43.27
C LEU A 10 -39.35 -33.69 42.79
N SER A 11 -38.42 -32.85 43.32
CA SER A 11 -38.15 -31.50 42.79
C SER A 11 -37.16 -31.65 41.65
N GLY A 12 -37.65 -31.57 40.39
CA GLY A 12 -36.82 -31.53 39.19
C GLY A 12 -36.16 -30.16 39.05
N LEU A 13 -34.83 -30.11 39.18
CA LEU A 13 -34.03 -28.92 38.90
C LEU A 13 -33.83 -28.82 37.39
N ILE A 14 -34.57 -27.89 36.71
CA ILE A 14 -34.38 -27.60 35.28
C ILE A 14 -33.18 -26.65 35.19
N ALA A 15 -32.02 -27.16 34.81
CA ALA A 15 -30.87 -26.35 34.46
C ALA A 15 -31.11 -25.70 33.09
N VAL A 16 -31.41 -24.41 33.06
CA VAL A 16 -31.45 -23.60 31.82
C VAL A 16 -30.02 -23.34 31.36
N VAL A 17 -29.56 -24.12 30.40
CA VAL A 17 -28.29 -23.84 29.70
C VAL A 17 -28.53 -22.67 28.72
N CYS A 18 -28.18 -21.44 29.11
CA CYS A 18 -28.09 -20.31 28.20
C CYS A 18 -26.93 -20.55 27.22
N ALA A 19 -27.20 -21.12 26.05
CA ALA A 19 -26.25 -21.14 24.95
C ALA A 19 -26.06 -19.68 24.48
N LEU A 20 -24.91 -19.09 24.81
CA LEU A 20 -24.46 -17.83 24.24
C LEU A 20 -24.27 -18.06 22.74
N HIS A 21 -25.27 -17.70 21.94
CA HIS A 21 -25.12 -17.61 20.49
C HIS A 21 -24.24 -16.42 20.17
N ILE A 22 -22.93 -16.65 20.00
CA ILE A 22 -22.04 -15.65 19.38
C ILE A 22 -22.47 -15.58 17.91
N ALA A 23 -23.33 -14.63 17.59
CA ALA A 23 -23.67 -14.34 16.20
C ALA A 23 -22.35 -14.01 15.46
N PRO A 24 -22.07 -14.63 14.30
CA PRO A 24 -20.93 -14.23 13.50
C PRO A 24 -21.06 -12.74 13.18
N ALA A 25 -19.99 -11.97 13.44
CA ALA A 25 -19.97 -10.56 13.09
C ALA A 25 -20.30 -10.45 11.59
N ALA A 26 -21.31 -9.64 11.25
CA ALA A 26 -21.72 -9.45 9.86
C ALA A 26 -20.53 -8.99 9.02
N ALA A 27 -20.36 -9.58 7.84
CA ALA A 27 -19.33 -9.18 6.88
C ALA A 27 -19.54 -7.71 6.53
N ALA A 28 -18.49 -6.90 6.68
CA ALA A 28 -18.49 -5.47 6.35
C ALA A 28 -17.45 -5.21 5.26
N THR A 29 -17.60 -4.09 4.55
CA THR A 29 -16.67 -3.67 3.50
C THR A 29 -15.92 -2.42 3.97
N VAL A 30 -14.61 -2.35 3.67
CA VAL A 30 -13.79 -1.15 3.87
C VAL A 30 -13.37 -0.57 2.53
N GLN A 31 -13.49 0.77 2.37
CA GLN A 31 -13.03 1.53 1.20
C GLN A 31 -11.59 2.01 1.44
N ILE A 32 -10.64 1.50 0.69
CA ILE A 32 -9.20 1.73 0.90
C ILE A 32 -8.62 2.50 -0.27
N ALA A 33 -8.08 3.69 -0.01
CA ALA A 33 -7.25 4.41 -0.96
C ALA A 33 -5.80 3.95 -0.87
N VAL A 34 -5.21 3.55 -1.99
CA VAL A 34 -3.90 2.91 -2.07
C VAL A 34 -3.00 3.63 -3.05
N ALA A 35 -1.81 3.98 -2.62
CA ALA A 35 -0.79 4.51 -3.52
C ALA A 35 -0.42 3.50 -4.62
N SER A 36 -0.34 3.96 -5.87
CA SER A 36 -0.24 3.12 -7.09
C SER A 36 0.96 2.16 -7.12
N ASN A 37 2.04 2.48 -6.40
CA ASN A 37 3.21 1.59 -6.28
C ASN A 37 2.89 0.32 -5.48
N PHE A 38 1.87 0.36 -4.62
CA PHE A 38 1.49 -0.73 -3.74
C PHE A 38 0.32 -1.56 -4.28
N MET A 39 -0.03 -1.41 -5.56
CA MET A 39 -1.21 -2.02 -6.18
C MET A 39 -1.21 -3.55 -6.03
N GLU A 40 -0.16 -4.23 -6.47
CA GLU A 40 -0.14 -5.70 -6.46
C GLU A 40 -0.09 -6.29 -5.04
N PRO A 41 0.78 -5.82 -4.12
CA PRO A 41 0.73 -6.31 -2.74
C PRO A 41 -0.60 -5.98 -2.05
N ALA A 42 -1.25 -4.84 -2.34
CA ALA A 42 -2.55 -4.51 -1.76
C ALA A 42 -3.67 -5.47 -2.19
N LYS A 43 -3.68 -5.91 -3.45
CA LYS A 43 -4.63 -6.92 -3.95
C LYS A 43 -4.45 -8.26 -3.21
N GLU A 44 -3.22 -8.71 -3.04
CA GLU A 44 -2.91 -9.95 -2.34
C GLU A 44 -3.26 -9.85 -0.85
N ILE A 45 -2.94 -8.72 -0.21
CA ILE A 45 -3.31 -8.44 1.19
C ILE A 45 -4.83 -8.42 1.34
N ALA A 46 -5.58 -7.79 0.42
CA ALA A 46 -7.04 -7.74 0.44
C ALA A 46 -7.66 -9.14 0.33
N ALA A 47 -7.13 -9.99 -0.55
CA ALA A 47 -7.58 -11.38 -0.69
C ALA A 47 -7.32 -12.19 0.61
N ALA A 48 -6.12 -12.08 1.18
CA ALA A 48 -5.76 -12.74 2.43
C ALA A 48 -6.58 -12.20 3.64
N PHE A 49 -6.86 -10.90 3.66
CA PHE A 49 -7.73 -10.27 4.65
C PHE A 49 -9.15 -10.83 4.59
N THR A 50 -9.73 -10.89 3.39
CA THR A 50 -11.08 -11.45 3.18
C THR A 50 -11.15 -12.91 3.59
N ALA A 51 -10.17 -13.71 3.18
CA ALA A 51 -10.11 -15.13 3.54
C ALA A 51 -10.04 -15.35 5.07
N LYS A 52 -9.33 -14.45 5.79
CA LYS A 52 -9.14 -14.58 7.24
C LYS A 52 -10.30 -14.04 8.07
N THR A 53 -10.96 -12.97 7.60
CA THR A 53 -11.90 -12.20 8.43
C THR A 53 -13.34 -12.26 7.94
N GLY A 54 -13.59 -12.66 6.70
CA GLY A 54 -14.88 -12.56 6.03
C GLY A 54 -15.26 -11.13 5.59
N HIS A 55 -14.52 -10.09 6.04
CA HIS A 55 -14.73 -8.72 5.58
C HIS A 55 -14.19 -8.52 4.17
N GLN A 56 -14.73 -7.53 3.45
CA GLN A 56 -14.30 -7.17 2.10
C GLN A 56 -13.44 -5.90 2.12
N ALA A 57 -12.46 -5.80 1.22
CA ALA A 57 -11.64 -4.62 1.02
C ALA A 57 -11.75 -4.14 -0.43
N ASN A 58 -12.37 -2.98 -0.64
CA ASN A 58 -12.46 -2.32 -1.94
C ASN A 58 -11.27 -1.37 -2.10
N LEU A 59 -10.47 -1.58 -3.13
CA LEU A 59 -9.23 -0.85 -3.37
C LEU A 59 -9.40 0.18 -4.48
N SER A 60 -8.98 1.42 -4.22
CA SER A 60 -8.87 2.50 -5.20
C SER A 60 -7.41 2.93 -5.30
N PHE A 61 -6.88 3.08 -6.53
CA PHE A 61 -5.47 3.34 -6.76
C PHE A 61 -5.22 4.70 -7.40
N ALA A 62 -4.35 5.51 -6.78
CA ALA A 62 -3.91 6.80 -7.32
C ALA A 62 -2.54 7.19 -6.70
N PRO A 63 -1.86 8.25 -7.19
CA PRO A 63 -0.74 8.85 -6.49
C PRO A 63 -1.14 9.36 -5.10
N SER A 64 -0.22 9.28 -4.12
CA SER A 64 -0.51 9.70 -2.74
C SER A 64 -1.01 11.15 -2.63
N GLY A 65 -0.42 12.08 -3.40
CA GLY A 65 -0.87 13.46 -3.43
C GLY A 65 -2.28 13.64 -4.01
N GLN A 66 -2.63 12.88 -5.05
CA GLN A 66 -3.99 12.90 -5.61
C GLN A 66 -5.02 12.33 -4.64
N ILE A 67 -4.70 11.22 -3.94
CA ILE A 67 -5.56 10.67 -2.88
C ILE A 67 -5.80 11.73 -1.81
N TYR A 68 -4.74 12.42 -1.36
CA TYR A 68 -4.88 13.45 -0.36
C TYR A 68 -5.83 14.57 -0.81
N VAL A 69 -5.72 15.05 -2.06
CA VAL A 69 -6.67 16.02 -2.64
C VAL A 69 -8.09 15.47 -2.65
N GLN A 70 -8.30 14.21 -3.00
CA GLN A 70 -9.62 13.58 -2.95
C GLN A 70 -10.20 13.54 -1.54
N LEU A 71 -9.37 13.28 -0.52
CA LEU A 71 -9.77 13.32 0.89
C LEU A 71 -10.25 14.72 1.30
N THR A 72 -9.54 15.77 0.88
CA THR A 72 -9.96 17.17 1.18
C THR A 72 -11.28 17.56 0.50
N HIS A 73 -11.67 16.84 -0.56
CA HIS A 73 -12.95 17.01 -1.25
C HIS A 73 -14.02 15.99 -0.82
N GLY A 74 -13.81 15.30 0.29
CA GLY A 74 -14.83 14.43 0.88
C GLY A 74 -14.96 13.05 0.25
N ALA A 75 -13.92 12.54 -0.43
CA ALA A 75 -13.96 11.17 -0.94
C ALA A 75 -14.21 10.16 0.18
N PRO A 76 -15.09 9.14 -0.02
CA PRO A 76 -15.56 8.25 1.03
C PRO A 76 -14.58 7.12 1.35
N PHE A 77 -13.29 7.41 1.33
CA PHE A 77 -12.29 6.45 1.75
C PHE A 77 -12.28 6.31 3.27
N GLU A 78 -12.03 5.10 3.75
CA GLU A 78 -12.03 4.76 5.17
C GLU A 78 -10.65 4.41 5.70
N PHE A 79 -9.74 4.05 4.80
CA PHE A 79 -8.34 3.73 5.10
C PHE A 79 -7.43 4.26 4.00
N PHE A 80 -6.26 4.78 4.35
CA PHE A 80 -5.30 5.32 3.39
C PHE A 80 -3.93 4.65 3.52
N LEU A 81 -3.45 4.06 2.42
CA LEU A 81 -2.11 3.51 2.25
C LEU A 81 -1.30 4.46 1.36
N SER A 82 -0.51 5.33 1.98
CA SER A 82 0.32 6.31 1.27
C SER A 82 1.71 5.75 0.94
N ALA A 83 2.31 6.24 -0.15
CA ALA A 83 3.70 5.98 -0.50
C ALA A 83 4.71 6.93 0.18
N ASP A 84 4.25 7.76 1.09
CA ASP A 84 5.04 8.67 1.93
C ASP A 84 4.47 8.77 3.35
N LYS A 85 5.15 9.50 4.20
CA LYS A 85 4.69 9.83 5.57
C LYS A 85 4.01 11.21 5.65
N GLU A 86 4.29 12.08 4.70
CA GLU A 86 3.86 13.49 4.72
C GLU A 86 2.33 13.60 4.60
N ARG A 87 1.71 12.88 3.65
CA ARG A 87 0.25 12.94 3.43
C ARG A 87 -0.56 12.34 4.59
N PRO A 88 -0.23 11.16 5.14
CA PRO A 88 -0.85 10.66 6.36
C PRO A 88 -0.68 11.61 7.56
N GLN A 89 0.50 12.21 7.73
CA GLN A 89 0.74 13.18 8.78
C GLN A 89 -0.11 14.44 8.58
N GLN A 90 -0.20 14.94 7.36
CA GLN A 90 -1.03 16.09 7.03
C GLN A 90 -2.52 15.79 7.24
N SER A 91 -2.97 14.57 6.89
CA SER A 91 -4.38 14.16 7.11
C SER A 91 -4.75 14.09 8.59
N GLU A 92 -3.82 13.74 9.49
CA GLU A 92 -4.03 13.82 10.93
C GLU A 92 -4.15 15.29 11.39
N LYS A 93 -3.23 16.15 10.92
CA LYS A 93 -3.21 17.57 11.26
C LYS A 93 -4.47 18.30 10.80
N ASP A 94 -4.94 17.98 9.60
CA ASP A 94 -6.12 18.62 9.00
C ASP A 94 -7.44 17.96 9.45
N GLY A 95 -7.34 16.93 10.29
CA GLY A 95 -8.50 16.31 10.91
C GLY A 95 -9.29 15.35 10.02
N PHE A 96 -8.70 14.83 8.93
CA PHE A 96 -9.33 13.80 8.09
C PHE A 96 -9.11 12.39 8.61
N SER A 97 -8.09 12.15 9.43
CA SER A 97 -7.78 10.85 10.00
C SER A 97 -7.98 10.79 11.52
N VAL A 98 -8.06 9.56 12.02
CA VAL A 98 -8.13 9.28 13.47
C VAL A 98 -6.73 9.43 14.04
N TYR A 99 -6.55 10.38 14.93
CA TYR A 99 -5.26 10.68 15.55
C TYR A 99 -4.63 9.44 16.21
N GLY A 100 -3.33 9.27 16.03
CA GLY A 100 -2.56 8.17 16.62
C GLY A 100 -2.72 6.81 15.94
N THR A 101 -3.45 6.74 14.81
CA THR A 101 -3.60 5.49 14.04
C THR A 101 -2.56 5.31 12.94
N ARG A 102 -1.77 6.35 12.66
CA ARG A 102 -0.73 6.36 11.64
C ARG A 102 0.45 5.45 12.02
N PHE A 103 0.92 4.65 11.06
CA PHE A 103 2.10 3.81 11.23
C PHE A 103 2.78 3.54 9.89
N THR A 104 4.09 3.29 9.92
CA THR A 104 4.85 2.85 8.76
C THR A 104 4.54 1.37 8.50
N TYR A 105 4.08 1.04 7.30
CA TYR A 105 3.79 -0.34 6.91
C TYR A 105 4.82 -0.93 5.95
N ALA A 106 5.55 -0.08 5.21
CA ALA A 106 6.56 -0.48 4.25
C ALA A 106 7.60 0.63 4.03
N VAL A 107 8.82 0.25 3.63
CA VAL A 107 9.82 1.18 3.06
C VAL A 107 10.07 0.77 1.62
N GLY A 108 9.84 1.71 0.70
CA GLY A 108 9.92 1.48 -0.74
C GLY A 108 11.36 1.54 -1.27
N ARG A 109 11.59 0.87 -2.41
CA ARG A 109 12.86 0.89 -3.13
C ARG A 109 12.65 1.41 -4.55
N LEU A 110 13.41 2.43 -4.91
CA LEU A 110 13.43 2.99 -6.27
C LEU A 110 14.32 2.14 -7.17
N VAL A 111 13.88 1.92 -8.41
CA VAL A 111 14.61 1.16 -9.42
C VAL A 111 14.61 1.91 -10.73
N LEU A 112 15.76 1.97 -11.40
CA LEU A 112 15.85 2.30 -12.82
C LEU A 112 15.64 0.99 -13.60
N TYR A 113 14.68 0.96 -14.52
CA TYR A 113 14.27 -0.25 -15.23
C TYR A 113 14.11 0.00 -16.73
N SER A 114 14.46 -1.02 -17.52
CA SER A 114 14.17 -1.12 -18.95
C SER A 114 13.68 -2.53 -19.26
N THR A 115 12.78 -2.67 -20.24
CA THR A 115 12.37 -3.98 -20.77
C THR A 115 13.48 -4.64 -21.60
N ARG A 116 14.50 -3.88 -22.02
CA ARG A 116 15.61 -4.40 -22.84
C ARG A 116 16.65 -5.08 -21.91
N PRO A 117 16.99 -6.37 -22.15
CA PRO A 117 18.04 -7.04 -21.41
C PRO A 117 19.38 -6.31 -21.54
N GLY A 118 20.10 -6.13 -20.43
CA GLY A 118 21.43 -5.50 -20.41
C GLY A 118 21.47 -3.98 -20.69
N PHE A 119 20.32 -3.35 -20.96
CA PHE A 119 20.28 -1.91 -21.25
C PHE A 119 20.62 -1.07 -20.00
N VAL A 120 20.08 -1.45 -18.86
CA VAL A 120 20.41 -0.87 -17.55
C VAL A 120 21.45 -1.77 -16.87
N ASP A 121 22.68 -1.27 -16.70
CA ASP A 121 23.73 -1.95 -15.96
C ASP A 121 23.55 -1.82 -14.42
N ALA A 122 24.26 -2.66 -13.67
CA ALA A 122 24.14 -2.73 -12.21
C ALA A 122 24.49 -1.43 -11.46
N ASN A 123 25.08 -0.45 -12.14
CA ASN A 123 25.50 0.84 -11.55
C ASN A 123 24.71 2.03 -12.12
N GLY A 124 23.74 1.80 -13.01
CA GLY A 124 22.93 2.85 -13.63
C GLY A 124 23.69 3.77 -14.57
N LYS A 125 24.85 3.33 -15.11
CA LYS A 125 25.71 4.13 -16.01
C LYS A 125 25.00 4.57 -17.29
N VAL A 126 23.92 3.89 -17.68
CA VAL A 126 23.05 4.29 -18.80
C VAL A 126 22.56 5.74 -18.67
N LEU A 127 22.31 6.23 -17.43
CA LEU A 127 21.94 7.63 -17.19
C LEU A 127 23.05 8.61 -17.57
N ALA A 128 24.30 8.24 -17.26
CA ALA A 128 25.46 9.06 -17.61
C ALA A 128 25.78 8.99 -19.12
N ARG A 129 25.57 7.87 -19.79
CA ARG A 129 25.70 7.77 -21.24
C ARG A 129 24.62 8.56 -21.96
N GLY A 130 23.37 8.44 -21.50
CA GLY A 130 22.24 9.12 -22.11
C GLY A 130 21.78 8.51 -23.45
N ASP A 131 22.08 7.23 -23.70
CA ASP A 131 21.79 6.51 -24.94
C ASP A 131 20.32 6.07 -25.02
N PHE A 132 19.41 7.01 -24.79
CA PHE A 132 17.95 6.84 -24.88
C PHE A 132 17.30 8.18 -25.27
N GLU A 133 16.13 8.10 -25.86
CA GLU A 133 15.31 9.28 -26.21
C GLU A 133 14.44 9.71 -25.03
N HIS A 134 13.83 8.76 -24.31
CA HIS A 134 12.88 9.02 -23.24
C HIS A 134 13.27 8.34 -21.92
N LEU A 135 13.24 9.12 -20.84
CA LEU A 135 13.37 8.68 -19.45
C LEU A 135 12.03 8.91 -18.74
N ALA A 136 11.32 7.84 -18.40
CA ALA A 136 10.06 7.96 -17.69
C ALA A 136 10.27 8.19 -16.18
N ILE A 137 9.58 9.18 -15.62
CA ILE A 137 9.44 9.39 -14.17
C ILE A 137 7.97 9.64 -13.83
N ALA A 138 7.56 9.37 -12.59
CA ALA A 138 6.25 9.83 -12.12
C ALA A 138 6.30 11.32 -11.79
N ASP A 139 5.13 11.99 -11.81
CA ASP A 139 5.04 13.39 -11.42
C ASP A 139 5.56 13.62 -9.99
N PRO A 140 6.68 14.35 -9.81
CA PRO A 140 7.29 14.54 -8.51
C PRO A 140 6.45 15.36 -7.53
N ALA A 141 5.46 16.12 -8.02
CA ALA A 141 4.58 16.92 -7.17
C ALA A 141 3.57 16.08 -6.38
N ILE A 142 3.15 14.93 -6.94
CA ILE A 142 2.09 14.11 -6.39
C ILE A 142 2.49 12.65 -6.12
N ALA A 143 3.62 12.18 -6.69
CA ALA A 143 4.10 10.82 -6.57
C ALA A 143 5.46 10.75 -5.86
N PRO A 144 5.57 10.14 -4.66
CA PRO A 144 6.81 10.05 -3.90
C PRO A 144 7.97 9.40 -4.66
N TYR A 145 7.70 8.40 -5.49
CA TYR A 145 8.71 7.78 -6.34
C TYR A 145 9.24 8.73 -7.44
N GLY A 146 8.40 9.63 -7.95
CA GLY A 146 8.82 10.67 -8.87
C GLY A 146 9.74 11.69 -8.20
N LEU A 147 9.41 12.09 -6.96
CA LEU A 147 10.29 12.95 -6.15
C LEU A 147 11.64 12.27 -5.90
N ALA A 148 11.65 10.99 -5.53
CA ALA A 148 12.88 10.22 -5.32
C ALA A 148 13.73 10.12 -6.60
N ALA A 149 13.10 9.96 -7.77
CA ALA A 149 13.79 9.95 -9.06
C ALA A 149 14.49 11.29 -9.34
N VAL A 150 13.78 12.41 -9.14
CA VAL A 150 14.36 13.77 -9.32
C VAL A 150 15.50 14.00 -8.33
N GLN A 151 15.34 13.60 -7.06
CA GLN A 151 16.39 13.70 -6.05
C GLN A 151 17.63 12.91 -6.47
N SER A 152 17.45 11.68 -6.95
CA SER A 152 18.52 10.82 -7.42
C SER A 152 19.27 11.44 -8.60
N LEU A 153 18.55 11.92 -9.60
CA LEU A 153 19.15 12.59 -10.76
C LEU A 153 19.90 13.85 -10.38
N ARG A 154 19.41 14.65 -9.44
CA ARG A 154 20.09 15.85 -8.92
C ARG A 154 21.36 15.49 -8.18
N LYS A 155 21.31 14.48 -7.30
CA LYS A 155 22.52 14.01 -6.57
C LYS A 155 23.60 13.45 -7.48
N LEU A 156 23.19 12.84 -8.60
CA LEU A 156 24.11 12.37 -9.65
C LEU A 156 24.64 13.50 -10.54
N GLY A 157 24.12 14.73 -10.42
CA GLY A 157 24.47 15.86 -11.31
C GLY A 157 23.91 15.70 -12.74
N LEU A 158 22.88 14.87 -12.93
CA LEU A 158 22.37 14.50 -14.25
C LEU A 158 21.02 15.13 -14.59
N TYR A 159 20.32 15.74 -13.62
CA TYR A 159 18.95 16.21 -13.79
C TYR A 159 18.80 17.20 -14.95
N ASP A 160 19.61 18.27 -14.98
CA ASP A 160 19.45 19.33 -15.98
C ASP A 160 19.75 18.83 -17.39
N ARG A 161 20.76 17.97 -17.54
CA ARG A 161 21.12 17.35 -18.81
C ARG A 161 20.03 16.39 -19.32
N LEU A 162 19.40 15.63 -18.43
CA LEU A 162 18.40 14.64 -18.80
C LEU A 162 16.96 15.21 -18.83
N LYS A 163 16.74 16.39 -18.28
CA LYS A 163 15.43 17.05 -18.21
C LYS A 163 14.70 17.12 -19.57
N PRO A 164 15.37 17.42 -20.71
CA PRO A 164 14.70 17.41 -22.02
C PRO A 164 14.21 16.02 -22.48
N LYS A 165 14.75 14.94 -21.93
CA LYS A 165 14.39 13.56 -22.24
C LYS A 165 13.34 12.99 -21.27
N ILE A 166 12.97 13.74 -20.23
CA ILE A 166 12.02 13.25 -19.23
C ILE A 166 10.60 13.27 -19.79
N VAL A 167 9.96 12.11 -19.75
CA VAL A 167 8.52 11.96 -19.95
C VAL A 167 7.87 11.65 -18.60
N GLN A 168 6.82 12.40 -18.28
CA GLN A 168 6.22 12.36 -16.96
C GLN A 168 4.89 11.61 -16.99
N GLY A 169 4.82 10.51 -16.22
CA GLY A 169 3.59 9.80 -15.94
C GLY A 169 2.83 10.47 -14.78
N SER A 170 1.52 10.51 -14.86
CA SER A 170 0.65 11.02 -13.78
C SER A 170 0.72 10.17 -12.50
N SER A 171 1.25 8.95 -12.60
CA SER A 171 1.46 8.01 -11.49
C SER A 171 2.65 7.11 -11.75
N ILE A 172 3.16 6.43 -10.71
CA ILE A 172 4.21 5.43 -10.87
C ILE A 172 3.72 4.21 -11.69
N ALA A 173 2.42 3.92 -11.68
CA ALA A 173 1.84 2.88 -12.53
C ALA A 173 1.88 3.28 -14.01
N GLN A 174 1.53 4.51 -14.36
CA GLN A 174 1.63 5.00 -15.73
C GLN A 174 3.09 5.10 -16.18
N THR A 175 3.99 5.55 -15.31
CA THR A 175 5.44 5.56 -15.58
C THR A 175 5.94 4.17 -15.97
N PHE A 176 5.53 3.15 -15.23
CA PHE A 176 5.85 1.77 -15.54
C PHE A 176 5.27 1.32 -16.89
N GLN A 177 4.03 1.72 -17.21
CA GLN A 177 3.42 1.44 -18.52
C GLN A 177 4.21 2.06 -19.67
N PHE A 178 4.73 3.28 -19.54
CA PHE A 178 5.56 3.89 -20.58
C PHE A 178 6.79 3.04 -20.89
N VAL A 179 7.44 2.47 -19.87
CA VAL A 179 8.58 1.56 -20.08
C VAL A 179 8.12 0.24 -20.69
N GLN A 180 7.00 -0.32 -20.23
CA GLN A 180 6.49 -1.60 -20.72
C GLN A 180 6.08 -1.57 -22.18
N THR A 181 5.49 -0.48 -22.63
CA THR A 181 5.02 -0.29 -24.02
C THR A 181 6.12 0.21 -24.95
N GLY A 182 7.32 0.54 -24.42
CA GLY A 182 8.40 1.13 -25.21
C GLY A 182 8.22 2.62 -25.52
N ALA A 183 7.21 3.29 -24.93
CA ALA A 183 7.06 4.74 -25.00
C ALA A 183 8.20 5.49 -24.27
N ALA A 184 8.91 4.79 -23.40
CA ALA A 184 10.20 5.21 -22.86
C ALA A 184 11.11 3.98 -22.80
N GLU A 185 12.39 4.14 -23.18
CA GLU A 185 13.35 3.04 -23.18
C GLU A 185 13.75 2.66 -21.75
N VAL A 186 13.68 3.62 -20.83
CA VAL A 186 14.09 3.47 -19.44
C VAL A 186 13.21 4.35 -18.55
N GLY A 187 13.02 3.94 -17.30
CA GLY A 187 12.24 4.74 -16.35
C GLY A 187 12.55 4.40 -14.91
N PHE A 188 12.29 5.36 -14.03
CA PHE A 188 12.31 5.14 -12.59
C PHE A 188 10.96 4.59 -12.12
N VAL A 189 11.00 3.38 -11.56
CA VAL A 189 9.81 2.62 -11.13
C VAL A 189 9.98 2.13 -9.69
N ALA A 190 8.93 1.60 -9.10
CA ALA A 190 9.02 0.93 -7.80
C ALA A 190 9.54 -0.51 -7.98
N LEU A 191 10.39 -0.99 -7.05
CA LEU A 191 10.88 -2.37 -7.09
C LEU A 191 9.71 -3.38 -7.12
N SER A 192 8.62 -3.09 -6.41
CA SER A 192 7.42 -3.91 -6.38
C SER A 192 6.77 -4.17 -7.74
N GLN A 193 6.98 -3.28 -8.72
CA GLN A 193 6.44 -3.43 -10.07
C GLN A 193 7.28 -4.38 -10.94
N VAL A 194 8.52 -4.63 -10.56
CA VAL A 194 9.49 -5.37 -11.39
C VAL A 194 10.19 -6.54 -10.69
N ILE A 195 9.99 -6.73 -9.39
CA ILE A 195 10.71 -7.77 -8.62
C ILE A 195 10.43 -9.18 -9.15
N ASN A 196 9.18 -9.45 -9.52
CA ASN A 196 8.71 -10.74 -10.02
C ASN A 196 8.78 -10.85 -11.56
N ARG A 197 9.54 -9.95 -12.22
CA ARG A 197 9.75 -9.96 -13.67
C ARG A 197 11.19 -10.33 -13.97
N PRO A 198 11.45 -11.52 -14.54
CA PRO A 198 12.80 -11.94 -14.86
C PRO A 198 13.37 -11.21 -16.08
N GLU A 199 12.48 -10.74 -16.97
CA GLU A 199 12.86 -10.04 -18.20
C GLU A 199 13.30 -8.60 -17.95
N GLY A 200 14.10 -8.08 -18.89
CA GLY A 200 14.61 -6.72 -18.86
C GLY A 200 15.91 -6.57 -18.07
N SER A 201 16.21 -5.35 -17.70
CA SER A 201 17.38 -4.99 -16.91
C SER A 201 17.07 -3.89 -15.92
N ARG A 202 17.75 -3.89 -14.78
CA ARG A 202 17.44 -2.94 -13.68
C ARG A 202 18.64 -2.61 -12.83
N TRP A 203 18.62 -1.42 -12.27
CA TRP A 203 19.52 -0.95 -11.22
C TRP A 203 18.69 -0.51 -10.01
N ILE A 204 18.92 -1.14 -8.86
CA ILE A 204 18.33 -0.69 -7.60
C ILE A 204 19.06 0.58 -7.19
N VAL A 205 18.32 1.70 -7.15
CA VAL A 205 18.90 3.00 -6.82
C VAL A 205 19.36 2.99 -5.36
N PRO A 206 20.61 3.35 -5.06
CA PRO A 206 21.08 3.45 -3.69
C PRO A 206 20.25 4.40 -2.86
N ALA A 207 19.89 3.99 -1.64
CA ALA A 207 19.09 4.78 -0.72
C ALA A 207 19.76 6.13 -0.34
N THR A 208 21.06 6.25 -0.53
CA THR A 208 21.80 7.50 -0.33
C THR A 208 21.49 8.57 -1.39
N LEU A 209 20.91 8.20 -2.53
CA LEU A 209 20.62 9.15 -3.63
C LEU A 209 19.27 9.87 -3.49
N HIS A 210 18.41 9.45 -2.59
CA HIS A 210 17.12 10.08 -2.34
C HIS A 210 16.71 9.98 -0.86
N SER A 211 15.69 10.71 -0.46
CA SER A 211 15.09 10.55 0.87
C SER A 211 14.45 9.16 1.00
N PRO A 212 14.38 8.56 2.21
CA PRO A 212 13.67 7.31 2.43
C PRO A 212 12.22 7.40 1.93
N ILE A 213 11.75 6.32 1.29
CA ILE A 213 10.36 6.21 0.83
C ILE A 213 9.57 5.48 1.91
N ASP A 214 9.42 6.15 3.08
CA ASP A 214 8.67 5.63 4.22
C ASP A 214 7.18 5.70 3.92
N GLN A 215 6.55 4.54 3.75
CA GLN A 215 5.15 4.44 3.40
C GLN A 215 4.30 4.25 4.66
N GLN A 216 3.34 5.15 4.85
CA GLN A 216 2.50 5.12 6.04
C GLN A 216 1.04 4.87 5.73
N ALA A 217 0.41 4.13 6.63
CA ALA A 217 -1.02 3.85 6.64
C ALA A 217 -1.70 4.67 7.74
N VAL A 218 -2.95 5.04 7.52
CA VAL A 218 -3.77 5.75 8.51
C VAL A 218 -5.25 5.39 8.36
N LEU A 219 -5.95 5.26 9.49
CA LEU A 219 -7.41 5.13 9.54
C LEU A 219 -8.04 6.51 9.35
N LEU A 220 -8.94 6.63 8.39
CA LEU A 220 -9.68 7.88 8.16
C LEU A 220 -10.89 7.98 9.08
N LYS A 221 -11.35 9.20 9.37
CA LYS A 221 -12.51 9.43 10.25
C LYS A 221 -13.79 8.79 9.74
N THR A 222 -13.98 8.73 8.43
CA THR A 222 -15.07 8.00 7.75
C THR A 222 -15.11 6.52 8.13
N GLY A 223 -13.95 5.91 8.35
CA GLY A 223 -13.80 4.50 8.75
C GLY A 223 -13.75 4.26 10.26
N ALA A 224 -13.82 5.32 11.09
CA ALA A 224 -13.60 5.22 12.54
C ALA A 224 -14.56 4.24 13.24
N ASN A 225 -15.78 4.08 12.73
CA ASN A 225 -16.79 3.17 13.26
C ASN A 225 -16.97 1.90 12.43
N ASN A 226 -16.27 1.76 11.28
CA ASN A 226 -16.34 0.57 10.44
C ASN A 226 -15.49 -0.57 11.03
N PRO A 227 -16.09 -1.73 11.41
CA PRO A 227 -15.35 -2.86 11.95
C PRO A 227 -14.34 -3.44 10.94
N ALA A 228 -14.66 -3.42 9.63
CA ALA A 228 -13.76 -3.87 8.59
C ALA A 228 -12.52 -2.99 8.47
N ALA A 229 -12.64 -1.66 8.62
CA ALA A 229 -11.49 -0.74 8.59
C ALA A 229 -10.55 -0.96 9.78
N LYS A 230 -11.09 -1.17 10.98
CA LYS A 230 -10.31 -1.51 12.17
C LYS A 230 -9.62 -2.88 12.05
N ALA A 231 -10.36 -3.87 11.54
CA ALA A 231 -9.82 -5.20 11.28
C ALA A 231 -8.71 -5.17 10.22
N PHE A 232 -8.89 -4.36 9.14
CA PHE A 232 -7.87 -4.20 8.11
C PHE A 232 -6.58 -3.55 8.66
N MET A 233 -6.73 -2.52 9.50
CA MET A 233 -5.59 -1.89 10.18
C MET A 233 -4.81 -2.90 11.04
N ALA A 234 -5.50 -3.76 11.79
CA ALA A 234 -4.86 -4.82 12.58
C ALA A 234 -4.22 -5.89 11.68
N PHE A 235 -4.91 -6.30 10.60
CA PHE A 235 -4.41 -7.28 9.65
C PHE A 235 -3.14 -6.81 8.94
N LEU A 236 -3.08 -5.55 8.53
CA LEU A 236 -1.91 -4.98 7.86
C LEU A 236 -0.63 -5.05 8.73
N LYS A 237 -0.77 -5.06 10.05
CA LYS A 237 0.32 -5.25 11.03
C LYS A 237 0.67 -6.72 11.29
N SER A 238 -0.08 -7.67 10.73
CA SER A 238 0.12 -9.11 10.97
C SER A 238 1.37 -9.66 10.26
N ALA A 239 1.84 -10.81 10.72
CA ALA A 239 2.94 -11.54 10.07
C ALA A 239 2.62 -11.90 8.61
N THR A 240 1.36 -12.27 8.32
CA THR A 240 0.90 -12.59 6.96
C THR A 240 1.03 -11.38 6.03
N ALA A 241 0.51 -10.21 6.41
CA ALA A 241 0.61 -9.02 5.60
C ALA A 241 2.07 -8.57 5.42
N ARG A 242 2.89 -8.62 6.48
CA ARG A 242 4.33 -8.31 6.38
C ARG A 242 5.08 -9.26 5.45
N ALA A 243 4.74 -10.55 5.44
CA ALA A 243 5.34 -11.53 4.52
C ALA A 243 5.01 -11.17 3.06
N ILE A 244 3.75 -10.83 2.76
CA ILE A 244 3.33 -10.37 1.44
C ILE A 244 4.09 -9.08 1.07
N ILE A 245 4.15 -8.09 1.95
CA ILE A 245 4.86 -6.83 1.70
C ILE A 245 6.32 -7.10 1.32
N ARG A 246 7.02 -7.96 2.08
CA ARG A 246 8.43 -8.30 1.82
C ARG A 246 8.63 -9.07 0.52
N SER A 247 7.70 -9.95 0.11
CA SER A 247 7.80 -10.69 -1.17
C SER A 247 7.78 -9.76 -2.39
N TYR A 248 7.22 -8.55 -2.25
CA TYR A 248 7.28 -7.50 -3.27
C TYR A 248 8.50 -6.56 -3.13
N GLY A 249 9.51 -6.91 -2.33
CA GLY A 249 10.76 -6.17 -2.21
C GLY A 249 10.70 -4.92 -1.33
N TYR A 250 9.66 -4.75 -0.53
CA TYR A 250 9.61 -3.72 0.51
C TYR A 250 10.33 -4.19 1.77
N GLU A 251 10.91 -3.25 2.49
CA GLU A 251 11.33 -3.45 3.88
C GLU A 251 10.13 -3.17 4.80
N THR A 252 10.04 -3.88 5.93
CA THR A 252 9.00 -3.68 6.94
C THR A 252 9.64 -3.37 8.28
N PRO A 253 9.04 -2.49 9.10
CA PRO A 253 9.48 -2.25 10.48
C PRO A 253 9.43 -3.52 11.33
#